data_52a9d260ccdc620ed6aca5b0485f5443
#
_entry.id   52a9d260ccdc620ed6aca5b0485f5443
#
_cell.length_a   1.000
_cell.length_b   1.000
_cell.length_c   1.000
_cell.angle_alpha   90.00
_cell.angle_beta   90.00
_cell.angle_gamma   90.00
#
_symmetry.space_group_name_H-M   'P 1'
#
loop_
_entity.id
_entity.type
_entity.pdbx_description
1 polymer ?
#
loop_
_entity_poly.entity_id
_entity_poly.type
_entity_poly.pdbx_seq_one_letter_code
_entity_poly.pdbx_strand_id
1 'polypeptide(L)'
;MNELTKKFGPYLKVLIIPYLFFMFILIYQIDYFVHAPGGISEVDSLIHVEYNEDKEIEGSISSTFIMSINRPTFFQFLISEFSNYTYSNILTGSNANYSNSEIAKISYLDKATSVNAAIIVAYLEAQKNNNEIEIDYDIVTMVYGKAQYLSHYDDIDFGDEFLYLIGDGGVEVSELSEIAAYTQNENSYEFHFRNSFEEYSKIIEKNSETGLFGITLKKYYLVNQEETYPRFTERQSNIGGPSGGLLQTLAVYNMLISEDITRGLKIAGTGTINYDGTVGYIGGVEQKITTAYLNGVDVFFIPFLDENYYYDNYLEALRACEKFGIDPTGWLVPVSSFQDALDYLEGRS
;
A
#
# COMPACT_ATOMS: atom_id res chain seq x y z
N MET A 1 51.21 -23.49 -20.48
CA MET A 1 50.70 -22.89 -19.24
C MET A 1 51.53 -21.63 -18.99
N ASN A 2 50.90 -20.43 -19.20
CA ASN A 2 51.61 -19.17 -19.31
C ASN A 2 52.40 -18.79 -18.03
N GLU A 3 53.52 -18.10 -18.19
CA GLU A 3 54.33 -17.58 -17.06
C GLU A 3 53.50 -16.78 -16.03
N LEU A 4 52.46 -16.09 -16.49
CA LEU A 4 51.47 -15.40 -15.67
C LEU A 4 50.74 -16.33 -14.68
N THR A 5 50.34 -17.53 -15.09
CA THR A 5 49.65 -18.49 -14.21
C THR A 5 50.59 -19.10 -13.17
N LYS A 6 51.89 -19.22 -13.46
CA LYS A 6 52.88 -19.67 -12.49
C LYS A 6 53.18 -18.58 -11.43
N LYS A 7 53.21 -17.32 -11.85
CA LYS A 7 53.53 -16.16 -10.95
C LYS A 7 52.36 -15.77 -10.08
N PHE A 8 51.13 -15.81 -10.60
CA PHE A 8 49.93 -15.37 -9.86
C PHE A 8 49.09 -16.51 -9.28
N GLY A 9 49.34 -17.77 -9.66
CA GLY A 9 48.61 -18.94 -9.15
C GLY A 9 48.52 -19.07 -7.63
N PRO A 10 49.61 -18.86 -6.87
CA PRO A 10 49.55 -18.87 -5.39
C PRO A 10 48.65 -17.76 -4.82
N TYR A 11 48.71 -16.56 -5.39
CA TYR A 11 47.86 -15.42 -4.97
C TYR A 11 46.40 -15.62 -5.31
N LEU A 12 46.08 -16.22 -6.44
CA LEU A 12 44.71 -16.60 -6.82
C LEU A 12 44.07 -17.57 -5.81
N LYS A 13 44.86 -18.54 -5.27
CA LYS A 13 44.39 -19.46 -4.23
C LYS A 13 44.06 -18.74 -2.91
N VAL A 14 44.86 -17.73 -2.56
CA VAL A 14 44.64 -16.92 -1.33
C VAL A 14 43.42 -16.01 -1.51
N LEU A 15 43.17 -15.50 -2.72
CA LEU A 15 42.01 -14.64 -3.03
C LEU A 15 40.70 -15.39 -3.15
N ILE A 16 40.70 -16.71 -3.33
CA ILE A 16 39.49 -17.54 -3.45
C ILE A 16 38.59 -17.42 -2.22
N ILE A 17 39.16 -17.44 -1.00
CA ILE A 17 38.38 -17.37 0.25
C ILE A 17 37.67 -16.02 0.39
N PRO A 18 38.37 -14.86 0.31
CA PRO A 18 37.69 -13.56 0.35
C PRO A 18 36.69 -13.36 -0.80
N TYR A 19 37.00 -13.90 -1.99
CA TYR A 19 36.06 -13.86 -3.10
C TYR A 19 34.77 -14.64 -2.81
N LEU A 20 34.88 -15.89 -2.32
CA LEU A 20 33.74 -16.70 -1.95
C LEU A 20 32.93 -16.07 -0.79
N PHE A 21 33.65 -15.48 0.18
CA PHE A 21 32.99 -14.74 1.27
C PHE A 21 32.23 -13.51 0.74
N PHE A 22 32.86 -12.74 -0.14
CA PHE A 22 32.21 -11.59 -0.77
C PHE A 22 30.99 -12.01 -1.60
N MET A 23 31.11 -13.07 -2.40
CA MET A 23 29.97 -13.63 -3.13
C MET A 23 28.85 -14.11 -2.20
N PHE A 24 29.21 -14.73 -1.06
CA PHE A 24 28.23 -15.15 -0.08
C PHE A 24 27.43 -13.96 0.48
N ILE A 25 28.08 -12.89 0.91
CA ILE A 25 27.39 -11.73 1.49
C ILE A 25 26.53 -10.97 0.45
N LEU A 26 26.84 -11.08 -0.85
CA LEU A 26 26.06 -10.49 -1.93
C LEU A 26 24.80 -11.30 -2.28
N ILE A 27 24.77 -12.60 -1.95
CA ILE A 27 23.69 -13.53 -2.35
C ILE A 27 22.85 -13.95 -1.15
N TYR A 28 23.48 -14.10 0.03
CA TYR A 28 22.81 -14.58 1.22
C TYR A 28 21.78 -13.56 1.73
N GLN A 29 20.50 -13.93 1.68
CA GLN A 29 19.38 -13.13 2.18
C GLN A 29 19.14 -13.42 3.66
N ILE A 30 18.74 -12.40 4.40
CA ILE A 30 18.38 -12.47 5.82
C ILE A 30 16.93 -12.09 6.05
N ASP A 31 16.32 -12.61 7.10
CA ASP A 31 14.92 -12.34 7.46
C ASP A 31 14.76 -10.97 8.14
N TYR A 32 15.12 -9.93 7.39
CA TYR A 32 14.97 -8.53 7.75
C TYR A 32 14.18 -7.79 6.67
N PHE A 33 13.74 -6.59 7.01
CA PHE A 33 13.36 -5.60 6.00
C PHE A 33 14.22 -4.35 6.17
N VAL A 34 14.39 -3.60 5.09
CA VAL A 34 15.07 -2.31 5.06
C VAL A 34 14.16 -1.30 4.38
N HIS A 35 13.91 -0.19 5.07
CA HIS A 35 13.23 0.98 4.51
C HIS A 35 14.24 2.11 4.32
N ALA A 36 14.18 2.77 3.16
CA ALA A 36 14.98 3.92 2.81
C ALA A 36 14.09 5.04 2.24
N PRO A 37 14.52 6.32 2.28
CA PRO A 37 13.84 7.37 1.55
C PRO A 37 13.68 6.99 0.08
N GLY A 38 12.46 7.19 -0.44
CA GLY A 38 12.14 6.91 -1.83
C GLY A 38 12.08 8.20 -2.65
N GLY A 39 10.87 8.67 -2.92
CA GLY A 39 10.63 9.88 -3.69
C GLY A 39 9.23 10.42 -3.50
N ILE A 40 8.92 11.46 -4.26
CA ILE A 40 7.56 11.96 -4.46
C ILE A 40 7.07 11.55 -5.85
N SER A 41 5.78 11.27 -5.97
CA SER A 41 5.14 10.93 -7.24
C SER A 41 3.91 11.80 -7.40
N GLU A 42 3.88 12.62 -8.45
CA GLU A 42 2.71 13.40 -8.81
C GLU A 42 1.56 12.50 -9.17
N VAL A 43 0.39 12.76 -8.59
CA VAL A 43 -0.77 11.88 -8.74
C VAL A 43 -1.40 12.00 -10.11
N ASP A 44 -1.42 13.16 -10.73
CA ASP A 44 -1.92 13.41 -12.08
C ASP A 44 -1.18 12.59 -13.16
N SER A 45 0.06 12.21 -12.88
CA SER A 45 0.82 11.28 -13.71
C SER A 45 0.32 9.82 -13.60
N LEU A 46 -0.44 9.49 -12.55
CA LEU A 46 -0.93 8.14 -12.24
C LEU A 46 -2.43 7.98 -12.53
N ILE A 47 -3.23 8.97 -12.18
CA ILE A 47 -4.68 8.99 -12.39
C ILE A 47 -5.00 10.28 -13.15
N HIS A 48 -5.70 10.15 -14.25
CA HIS A 48 -6.13 11.28 -15.07
C HIS A 48 -7.65 11.20 -15.26
N VAL A 49 -8.34 12.31 -15.01
CA VAL A 49 -9.80 12.45 -15.20
C VAL A 49 -10.06 13.29 -16.44
N GLU A 50 -10.87 12.78 -17.36
CA GLU A 50 -11.24 13.45 -18.62
C GLU A 50 -12.32 14.53 -18.36
N TYR A 51 -11.99 15.55 -17.57
CA TYR A 51 -12.88 16.62 -17.16
C TYR A 51 -12.08 17.90 -16.90
N ASN A 52 -12.69 19.05 -17.16
CA ASN A 52 -12.03 20.36 -16.95
C ASN A 52 -10.60 20.45 -17.55
N GLU A 53 -10.38 19.88 -18.74
CA GLU A 53 -9.04 19.79 -19.36
C GLU A 53 -8.39 21.16 -19.60
N ASP A 54 -9.18 22.23 -19.73
CA ASP A 54 -8.70 23.60 -19.89
C ASP A 54 -8.32 24.28 -18.57
N LYS A 55 -8.49 23.60 -17.42
CA LYS A 55 -8.16 24.11 -16.11
C LYS A 55 -6.64 24.18 -15.93
N GLU A 56 -6.12 25.36 -15.65
CA GLU A 56 -4.74 25.52 -15.23
C GLU A 56 -4.59 25.13 -13.76
N ILE A 57 -3.73 24.15 -13.47
CA ILE A 57 -3.32 23.78 -12.11
C ILE A 57 -1.96 24.44 -11.86
N GLU A 58 -1.92 25.41 -10.95
CA GLU A 58 -0.73 26.22 -10.68
C GLU A 58 0.28 25.51 -9.74
N GLY A 59 -0.21 24.60 -8.88
CA GLY A 59 0.60 23.82 -7.96
C GLY A 59 0.73 22.36 -8.35
N SER A 60 1.00 21.50 -7.36
CA SER A 60 1.06 20.04 -7.58
C SER A 60 0.57 19.27 -6.36
N ILE A 61 0.00 18.08 -6.59
CA ILE A 61 -0.40 17.14 -5.54
C ILE A 61 0.37 15.83 -5.75
N SER A 62 1.16 15.45 -4.74
CA SER A 62 2.06 14.30 -4.82
C SER A 62 1.93 13.37 -3.62
N SER A 63 2.04 12.09 -3.83
CA SER A 63 2.23 11.12 -2.76
C SER A 63 3.70 10.83 -2.51
N THR A 64 4.07 10.56 -1.25
CA THR A 64 5.41 10.10 -0.91
C THR A 64 5.47 8.58 -0.85
N PHE A 65 6.57 8.02 -1.32
CA PHE A 65 6.84 6.58 -1.22
C PHE A 65 8.23 6.31 -0.63
N ILE A 66 8.40 5.11 -0.10
CA ILE A 66 9.68 4.61 0.43
C ILE A 66 10.22 3.52 -0.48
N MET A 67 11.53 3.33 -0.45
CA MET A 67 12.14 2.11 -0.95
C MET A 67 12.09 1.06 0.15
N SER A 68 11.48 -0.09 -0.13
CA SER A 68 11.39 -1.21 0.81
C SER A 68 12.01 -2.45 0.19
N ILE A 69 12.95 -3.08 0.91
CA ILE A 69 13.58 -4.33 0.53
C ILE A 69 13.24 -5.35 1.61
N ASN A 70 12.41 -6.33 1.27
CA ASN A 70 12.15 -7.48 2.11
C ASN A 70 13.19 -8.56 1.81
N ARG A 71 13.72 -9.18 2.86
CA ARG A 71 14.84 -10.14 2.79
C ARG A 71 16.02 -9.59 2.00
N PRO A 72 16.64 -8.48 2.47
CA PRO A 72 17.83 -7.93 1.85
C PRO A 72 18.95 -8.96 1.87
N THR A 73 19.89 -8.85 0.94
CA THR A 73 21.16 -9.55 1.10
C THR A 73 21.93 -9.01 2.32
N PHE A 74 22.81 -9.82 2.88
CA PHE A 74 23.61 -9.37 4.02
C PHE A 74 24.42 -8.10 3.72
N PHE A 75 24.84 -7.93 2.47
CA PHE A 75 25.52 -6.71 2.01
C PHE A 75 24.60 -5.48 2.01
N GLN A 76 23.37 -5.63 1.50
CA GLN A 76 22.37 -4.55 1.50
C GLN A 76 22.02 -4.13 2.92
N PHE A 77 21.86 -5.09 3.83
CA PHE A 77 21.64 -4.84 5.25
C PHE A 77 22.81 -4.07 5.87
N LEU A 78 24.06 -4.52 5.67
CA LEU A 78 25.21 -3.80 6.18
C LEU A 78 25.29 -2.35 5.70
N ILE A 79 25.03 -2.10 4.42
CA ILE A 79 25.01 -0.73 3.90
C ILE A 79 23.92 0.10 4.57
N SER A 80 22.75 -0.47 4.81
CA SER A 80 21.65 0.25 5.46
C SER A 80 22.00 0.69 6.88
N GLU A 81 22.77 -0.09 7.63
CA GLU A 81 23.20 0.23 9.00
C GLU A 81 24.17 1.44 9.07
N PHE A 82 24.80 1.80 7.97
CA PHE A 82 25.68 2.99 7.90
C PHE A 82 24.92 4.29 7.56
N SER A 83 23.63 4.22 7.28
CA SER A 83 22.82 5.38 6.90
C SER A 83 21.90 5.81 8.06
N ASN A 84 21.90 7.07 8.41
CA ASN A 84 20.98 7.63 9.40
C ASN A 84 19.53 7.77 8.87
N TYR A 85 19.31 7.57 7.56
CA TYR A 85 18.01 7.73 6.90
C TYR A 85 17.32 6.41 6.61
N THR A 86 17.98 5.29 6.85
CA THR A 86 17.41 3.96 6.68
C THR A 86 16.92 3.41 8.01
N TYR A 87 15.93 2.54 7.93
CA TYR A 87 15.40 1.78 9.04
C TYR A 87 15.38 0.30 8.68
N SER A 88 15.96 -0.53 9.53
CA SER A 88 15.95 -1.99 9.37
C SER A 88 15.39 -2.66 10.61
N ASN A 89 14.67 -3.76 10.42
CA ASN A 89 14.20 -4.59 11.53
C ASN A 89 13.96 -6.03 11.03
N ILE A 90 13.78 -6.94 11.99
CA ILE A 90 13.43 -8.33 11.70
C ILE A 90 12.07 -8.39 11.01
N LEU A 91 11.99 -9.18 9.96
CA LEU A 91 10.74 -9.44 9.26
C LEU A 91 9.85 -10.33 10.15
N THR A 92 8.73 -9.77 10.60
CA THR A 92 7.81 -10.42 11.55
C THR A 92 6.37 -10.42 11.03
N GLY A 93 5.48 -11.11 11.75
CA GLY A 93 4.05 -11.18 11.40
C GLY A 93 3.77 -11.96 10.13
N SER A 94 2.70 -11.63 9.44
CA SER A 94 2.27 -12.29 8.20
C SER A 94 3.36 -12.25 7.12
N ASN A 95 4.08 -11.13 7.02
CA ASN A 95 5.14 -10.95 6.02
C ASN A 95 6.32 -11.93 6.18
N ALA A 96 6.57 -12.45 7.40
CA ALA A 96 7.59 -13.47 7.61
C ALA A 96 7.21 -14.83 6.99
N ASN A 97 5.91 -15.08 6.85
CA ASN A 97 5.36 -16.34 6.34
C ASN A 97 5.15 -16.32 4.81
N TYR A 98 5.18 -15.15 4.19
CA TYR A 98 4.97 -15.00 2.75
C TYR A 98 6.28 -14.89 1.98
N SER A 99 6.30 -15.41 0.77
CA SER A 99 7.38 -15.17 -0.20
C SER A 99 7.36 -13.70 -0.67
N ASN A 100 8.47 -13.24 -1.24
CA ASN A 100 8.54 -11.88 -1.79
C ASN A 100 7.49 -11.64 -2.91
N SER A 101 7.15 -12.68 -3.69
CA SER A 101 6.12 -12.58 -4.72
C SER A 101 4.71 -12.43 -4.13
N GLU A 102 4.41 -13.11 -3.03
CA GLU A 102 3.14 -12.99 -2.33
C GLU A 102 3.01 -11.62 -1.65
N ILE A 103 4.08 -11.13 -1.01
CA ILE A 103 4.12 -9.77 -0.45
C ILE A 103 3.87 -8.72 -1.55
N ALA A 104 4.44 -8.91 -2.75
CA ALA A 104 4.20 -8.03 -3.88
C ALA A 104 2.75 -8.07 -4.35
N LYS A 105 2.12 -9.25 -4.43
CA LYS A 105 0.68 -9.41 -4.77
C LYS A 105 -0.20 -8.66 -3.75
N ILE A 106 0.02 -8.87 -2.46
CA ILE A 106 -0.73 -8.18 -1.39
C ILE A 106 -0.56 -6.66 -1.50
N SER A 107 0.67 -6.19 -1.68
CA SER A 107 0.96 -4.76 -1.85
C SER A 107 0.25 -4.16 -3.08
N TYR A 108 0.11 -4.93 -4.14
CA TYR A 108 -0.63 -4.53 -5.33
C TYR A 108 -2.14 -4.45 -5.09
N LEU A 109 -2.71 -5.43 -4.36
CA LEU A 109 -4.12 -5.41 -3.95
C LEU A 109 -4.42 -4.22 -3.02
N ASP A 110 -3.54 -3.95 -2.06
CA ASP A 110 -3.67 -2.79 -1.18
C ASP A 110 -3.63 -1.47 -1.96
N LYS A 111 -2.76 -1.37 -2.98
CA LYS A 111 -2.72 -0.21 -3.87
C LYS A 111 -4.03 -0.06 -4.63
N ALA A 112 -4.52 -1.14 -5.27
CA ALA A 112 -5.76 -1.12 -6.03
C ALA A 112 -6.96 -0.70 -5.15
N THR A 113 -7.05 -1.23 -3.92
CA THR A 113 -8.04 -0.83 -2.94
C THR A 113 -7.97 0.67 -2.64
N SER A 114 -6.77 1.19 -2.44
CA SER A 114 -6.56 2.60 -2.13
C SER A 114 -6.95 3.51 -3.28
N VAL A 115 -6.62 3.13 -4.52
CA VAL A 115 -6.99 3.88 -5.73
C VAL A 115 -8.51 3.92 -5.91
N ASN A 116 -9.18 2.76 -5.80
CA ASN A 116 -10.65 2.72 -5.89
C ASN A 116 -11.31 3.56 -4.79
N ALA A 117 -10.82 3.45 -3.55
CA ALA A 117 -11.34 4.28 -2.46
C ALA A 117 -11.13 5.78 -2.72
N ALA A 118 -9.96 6.16 -3.23
CA ALA A 118 -9.65 7.55 -3.55
C ALA A 118 -10.59 8.11 -4.63
N ILE A 119 -10.84 7.33 -5.69
CA ILE A 119 -11.75 7.71 -6.77
C ILE A 119 -13.17 7.83 -6.24
N ILE A 120 -13.67 6.82 -5.51
CA ILE A 120 -15.03 6.82 -4.95
C ILE A 120 -15.25 8.04 -4.05
N VAL A 121 -14.35 8.30 -3.11
CA VAL A 121 -14.47 9.44 -2.17
C VAL A 121 -14.44 10.76 -2.92
N ALA A 122 -13.53 10.95 -3.88
CA ALA A 122 -13.42 12.18 -4.65
C ALA A 122 -14.65 12.45 -5.50
N TYR A 123 -15.18 11.43 -6.20
CA TYR A 123 -16.39 11.56 -7.02
C TYR A 123 -17.64 11.84 -6.18
N LEU A 124 -17.83 11.10 -5.07
CA LEU A 124 -18.95 11.34 -4.16
C LEU A 124 -18.91 12.75 -3.56
N GLU A 125 -17.74 13.29 -3.27
CA GLU A 125 -17.60 14.65 -2.78
C GLU A 125 -17.92 15.66 -3.87
N ALA A 126 -17.36 15.50 -5.06
CA ALA A 126 -17.61 16.39 -6.20
C ALA A 126 -19.11 16.36 -6.65
N GLN A 127 -19.76 15.20 -6.57
CA GLN A 127 -21.17 15.03 -6.88
C GLN A 127 -22.11 15.89 -6.01
N LYS A 128 -21.69 16.21 -4.78
CA LYS A 128 -22.51 17.08 -3.90
C LYS A 128 -22.77 18.47 -4.51
N ASN A 129 -21.85 18.95 -5.34
CA ASN A 129 -21.90 20.27 -5.96
C ASN A 129 -22.18 20.22 -7.47
N ASN A 130 -22.05 19.05 -8.09
CA ASN A 130 -22.29 18.87 -9.52
C ASN A 130 -22.98 17.52 -9.81
N ASN A 131 -24.26 17.56 -10.13
CA ASN A 131 -25.08 16.37 -10.39
C ASN A 131 -24.75 15.67 -11.73
N GLU A 132 -23.86 16.21 -12.55
CA GLU A 132 -23.38 15.52 -13.76
C GLU A 132 -22.30 14.50 -13.46
N ILE A 133 -21.70 14.59 -12.27
CA ILE A 133 -20.67 13.63 -11.83
C ILE A 133 -21.35 12.41 -11.25
N GLU A 134 -21.03 11.24 -11.78
CA GLU A 134 -21.60 9.97 -11.38
C GLU A 134 -20.48 8.96 -11.11
N ILE A 135 -20.63 8.15 -10.08
CA ILE A 135 -19.72 7.05 -9.74
C ILE A 135 -20.53 5.77 -9.54
N ASP A 136 -20.12 4.73 -10.25
CA ASP A 136 -20.66 3.38 -10.08
C ASP A 136 -19.56 2.41 -9.62
N TYR A 137 -19.89 1.50 -8.69
CA TYR A 137 -18.95 0.53 -8.17
C TYR A 137 -19.63 -0.70 -7.59
N ASP A 138 -18.99 -1.84 -7.75
CA ASP A 138 -19.38 -3.12 -7.16
C ASP A 138 -18.62 -3.39 -5.84
N ILE A 139 -19.28 -4.12 -4.93
CA ILE A 139 -18.64 -4.60 -3.71
C ILE A 139 -18.40 -6.10 -3.86
N VAL A 140 -17.14 -6.50 -3.90
CA VAL A 140 -16.71 -7.89 -4.01
C VAL A 140 -15.94 -8.32 -2.77
N THR A 141 -15.89 -9.61 -2.51
CA THR A 141 -15.08 -10.19 -1.43
C THR A 141 -13.90 -10.93 -2.02
N MET A 142 -12.68 -10.60 -1.63
CA MET A 142 -11.47 -11.22 -2.19
C MET A 142 -10.62 -11.88 -1.12
N VAL A 143 -9.82 -12.85 -1.56
CA VAL A 143 -8.77 -13.48 -0.75
C VAL A 143 -7.65 -12.48 -0.52
N TYR A 144 -7.46 -12.09 0.74
CA TYR A 144 -6.46 -11.12 1.16
C TYR A 144 -5.30 -11.75 1.93
N GLY A 145 -5.54 -12.86 2.61
CA GLY A 145 -4.53 -13.55 3.41
C GLY A 145 -4.71 -15.06 3.45
N LYS A 146 -3.60 -15.77 3.56
CA LYS A 146 -3.55 -17.21 3.66
C LYS A 146 -2.60 -17.65 4.78
N ALA A 147 -3.06 -18.47 5.71
CA ALA A 147 -2.19 -19.08 6.69
C ALA A 147 -1.47 -20.32 6.09
N GLN A 148 -0.28 -20.63 6.56
CA GLN A 148 0.52 -21.76 6.05
C GLN A 148 -0.17 -23.11 6.17
N TYR A 149 -1.16 -23.25 7.07
CA TYR A 149 -1.95 -24.47 7.24
C TYR A 149 -3.21 -24.51 6.38
N LEU A 150 -3.46 -23.52 5.52
CA LEU A 150 -4.60 -23.51 4.61
C LEU A 150 -4.53 -24.73 3.68
N SER A 151 -5.58 -25.56 3.69
CA SER A 151 -5.73 -26.61 2.67
C SER A 151 -5.84 -25.97 1.28
N HIS A 152 -5.21 -26.59 0.29
CA HIS A 152 -5.14 -26.03 -1.07
C HIS A 152 -4.47 -24.65 -1.18
N TYR A 153 -3.44 -24.39 -0.33
CA TYR A 153 -2.72 -23.13 -0.28
C TYR A 153 -2.26 -22.61 -1.65
N ASP A 154 -1.72 -23.52 -2.49
CA ASP A 154 -1.17 -23.17 -3.81
C ASP A 154 -2.27 -23.06 -4.90
N ASP A 155 -3.47 -23.55 -4.63
CA ASP A 155 -4.58 -23.54 -5.59
C ASP A 155 -5.48 -22.32 -5.47
N ILE A 156 -5.33 -21.54 -4.40
CA ILE A 156 -6.11 -20.33 -4.11
C ILE A 156 -5.14 -19.15 -4.14
N ASP A 157 -5.39 -18.16 -4.99
CA ASP A 157 -4.52 -17.01 -5.11
C ASP A 157 -5.02 -15.79 -4.31
N PHE A 158 -4.08 -14.89 -3.97
CA PHE A 158 -4.44 -13.57 -3.47
C PHE A 158 -5.16 -12.80 -4.56
N GLY A 159 -6.31 -12.23 -4.22
CA GLY A 159 -7.16 -11.50 -5.16
C GLY A 159 -8.22 -12.35 -5.84
N ASP A 160 -8.26 -13.68 -5.63
CA ASP A 160 -9.40 -14.48 -6.06
C ASP A 160 -10.66 -14.00 -5.34
N GLU A 161 -11.74 -13.83 -6.08
CA GLU A 161 -13.03 -13.42 -5.55
C GLU A 161 -13.69 -14.60 -4.83
N PHE A 162 -14.06 -14.40 -3.58
CA PHE A 162 -14.91 -15.33 -2.83
C PHE A 162 -16.38 -15.07 -3.19
N LEU A 163 -17.06 -16.09 -3.70
CA LEU A 163 -18.47 -15.99 -4.08
C LEU A 163 -19.38 -16.40 -2.91
N TYR A 164 -19.22 -17.60 -2.42
CA TYR A 164 -19.94 -18.16 -1.28
C TYR A 164 -19.29 -19.44 -0.79
N LEU A 165 -19.73 -19.91 0.35
CA LEU A 165 -19.45 -21.27 0.82
C LEU A 165 -20.78 -22.03 1.03
N ILE A 166 -20.71 -23.36 0.98
CA ILE A 166 -21.83 -24.23 1.37
C ILE A 166 -21.70 -24.50 2.86
N GLY A 167 -22.56 -23.85 3.64
CA GLY A 167 -22.59 -23.96 5.10
C GLY A 167 -23.43 -25.12 5.62
N ASP A 168 -23.58 -25.15 6.92
CA ASP A 168 -24.39 -26.15 7.63
C ASP A 168 -25.83 -26.24 7.05
N GLY A 169 -26.26 -27.46 6.75
CA GLY A 169 -27.56 -27.70 6.14
C GLY A 169 -27.63 -27.42 4.64
N GLY A 170 -26.51 -27.18 3.97
CA GLY A 170 -26.43 -26.94 2.52
C GLY A 170 -26.84 -25.51 2.11
N VAL A 171 -26.72 -24.55 3.03
CA VAL A 171 -27.05 -23.14 2.79
C VAL A 171 -25.85 -22.44 2.13
N GLU A 172 -26.09 -21.67 1.05
CA GLU A 172 -25.10 -20.80 0.46
C GLU A 172 -24.92 -19.55 1.34
N VAL A 173 -23.65 -19.26 1.73
CA VAL A 173 -23.28 -18.16 2.62
C VAL A 173 -22.25 -17.28 1.93
N SER A 174 -22.62 -16.08 1.54
CA SER A 174 -21.75 -15.08 0.89
C SER A 174 -21.32 -13.94 1.84
N GLU A 175 -22.13 -13.66 2.88
CA GLU A 175 -21.81 -12.59 3.82
C GLU A 175 -20.76 -13.05 4.86
N LEU A 176 -19.65 -12.29 4.95
CA LEU A 176 -18.53 -12.60 5.86
C LEU A 176 -18.94 -12.72 7.33
N SER A 177 -19.89 -11.89 7.77
CA SER A 177 -20.40 -11.89 9.14
C SER A 177 -21.19 -13.16 9.50
N GLU A 178 -21.68 -13.89 8.51
CA GLU A 178 -22.49 -15.09 8.69
C GLU A 178 -21.68 -16.40 8.63
N ILE A 179 -20.48 -16.37 8.06
CA ILE A 179 -19.62 -17.56 7.89
C ILE A 179 -19.48 -18.33 9.21
N ALA A 180 -19.17 -17.64 10.31
CA ALA A 180 -18.98 -18.29 11.60
C ALA A 180 -20.25 -18.96 12.14
N ALA A 181 -21.44 -18.42 11.83
CA ALA A 181 -22.72 -18.98 12.27
C ALA A 181 -23.10 -20.25 11.51
N TYR A 182 -22.80 -20.30 10.21
CA TYR A 182 -23.15 -21.41 9.32
C TYR A 182 -22.05 -22.45 9.13
N THR A 183 -20.95 -22.37 9.89
CA THR A 183 -19.85 -23.33 9.82
C THR A 183 -19.51 -23.93 11.18
N GLN A 184 -20.49 -24.35 11.96
CA GLN A 184 -20.27 -24.86 13.33
C GLN A 184 -20.22 -26.37 13.41
N ASN A 185 -20.92 -27.09 12.54
CA ASN A 185 -21.19 -28.51 12.72
C ASN A 185 -20.16 -29.44 12.06
N GLU A 186 -19.43 -28.93 11.05
CA GLU A 186 -18.45 -29.73 10.31
C GLU A 186 -17.05 -29.13 10.41
N ASN A 187 -16.03 -29.95 10.07
CA ASN A 187 -14.63 -29.51 10.06
C ASN A 187 -14.17 -29.02 8.68
N SER A 188 -14.94 -29.29 7.63
CA SER A 188 -14.60 -28.89 6.26
C SER A 188 -15.84 -28.40 5.53
N TYR A 189 -15.67 -27.38 4.69
CA TYR A 189 -16.72 -26.74 3.93
C TYR A 189 -16.27 -26.46 2.51
N GLU A 190 -17.18 -26.47 1.54
CA GLU A 190 -16.91 -26.16 0.16
C GLU A 190 -17.00 -24.66 -0.05
N PHE A 191 -15.87 -24.02 -0.44
CA PHE A 191 -15.76 -22.62 -0.78
C PHE A 191 -15.74 -22.45 -2.29
N HIS A 192 -16.52 -21.51 -2.81
CA HIS A 192 -16.58 -21.16 -4.22
C HIS A 192 -15.88 -19.83 -4.47
N PHE A 193 -15.01 -19.84 -5.47
CA PHE A 193 -14.20 -18.70 -5.87
C PHE A 193 -14.32 -18.42 -7.36
N ARG A 194 -13.93 -17.22 -7.76
CA ARG A 194 -13.74 -16.81 -9.16
C ARG A 194 -12.36 -16.18 -9.30
N ASN A 195 -11.62 -16.59 -10.31
CA ASN A 195 -10.41 -15.90 -10.76
C ASN A 195 -10.64 -15.29 -12.16
N SER A 196 -9.58 -14.76 -12.79
CA SER A 196 -9.68 -14.15 -14.12
C SER A 196 -10.05 -15.12 -15.25
N PHE A 197 -10.06 -16.43 -14.99
CA PHE A 197 -10.25 -17.48 -16.01
C PHE A 197 -11.54 -18.26 -15.82
N GLU A 198 -11.89 -18.60 -14.56
CA GLU A 198 -12.98 -19.51 -14.26
C GLU A 198 -13.51 -19.35 -12.82
N GLU A 199 -14.70 -19.89 -12.59
CA GLU A 199 -15.22 -20.19 -11.27
C GLU A 199 -14.77 -21.61 -10.86
N TYR A 200 -14.34 -21.77 -9.61
CA TYR A 200 -13.88 -23.04 -9.08
C TYR A 200 -14.28 -23.22 -7.61
N SER A 201 -14.24 -24.44 -7.11
CA SER A 201 -14.49 -24.71 -5.69
C SER A 201 -13.36 -25.50 -5.04
N LYS A 202 -13.20 -25.33 -3.73
CA LYS A 202 -12.25 -26.07 -2.90
C LYS A 202 -12.89 -26.41 -1.58
N ILE A 203 -12.65 -27.65 -1.12
CA ILE A 203 -13.03 -28.06 0.24
C ILE A 203 -11.93 -27.60 1.20
N ILE A 204 -12.26 -26.64 2.05
CA ILE A 204 -11.31 -26.07 3.02
C ILE A 204 -11.61 -26.64 4.41
N GLU A 205 -10.55 -27.19 5.03
CA GLU A 205 -10.61 -27.76 6.36
C GLU A 205 -10.26 -26.73 7.43
N LYS A 206 -10.95 -26.78 8.56
CA LYS A 206 -10.56 -25.99 9.73
C LYS A 206 -9.32 -26.59 10.39
N ASN A 207 -8.42 -25.72 10.79
CA ASN A 207 -7.29 -26.11 11.63
C ASN A 207 -7.80 -26.67 12.97
N SER A 208 -7.32 -27.83 13.38
CA SER A 208 -7.77 -28.55 14.57
C SER A 208 -7.47 -27.83 15.89
N GLU A 209 -6.47 -26.94 15.91
CA GLU A 209 -6.08 -26.20 17.11
C GLU A 209 -6.82 -24.86 17.24
N THR A 210 -7.01 -24.16 16.11
CA THR A 210 -7.58 -22.80 16.09
C THR A 210 -9.06 -22.77 15.72
N GLY A 211 -9.56 -23.79 15.03
CA GLY A 211 -10.91 -23.81 14.46
C GLY A 211 -11.11 -22.88 13.25
N LEU A 212 -10.02 -22.28 12.74
CA LEU A 212 -10.06 -21.32 11.62
C LEU A 212 -9.71 -22.00 10.30
N PHE A 213 -10.27 -21.50 9.21
CA PHE A 213 -10.00 -22.02 7.85
C PHE A 213 -8.61 -21.63 7.32
N GLY A 214 -7.96 -20.62 7.91
CA GLY A 214 -6.66 -20.15 7.44
C GLY A 214 -6.72 -19.25 6.21
N ILE A 215 -7.90 -18.78 5.82
CA ILE A 215 -8.12 -17.81 4.77
C ILE A 215 -8.63 -16.50 5.36
N THR A 216 -8.10 -15.39 4.91
CA THR A 216 -8.58 -14.05 5.26
C THR A 216 -9.28 -13.44 4.05
N LEU A 217 -10.54 -13.14 4.21
CA LEU A 217 -11.40 -12.52 3.20
C LEU A 217 -11.64 -11.06 3.55
N LYS A 218 -11.64 -10.17 2.55
CA LYS A 218 -11.83 -8.73 2.72
C LYS A 218 -12.74 -8.18 1.61
N LYS A 219 -13.64 -7.27 1.96
CA LYS A 219 -14.48 -6.54 0.99
C LYS A 219 -13.64 -5.50 0.24
N TYR A 220 -13.81 -5.46 -1.07
CA TYR A 220 -13.23 -4.49 -2.00
C TYR A 220 -14.33 -3.81 -2.77
N TYR A 221 -14.10 -2.56 -3.14
CA TYR A 221 -14.98 -1.77 -3.96
C TYR A 221 -14.30 -1.56 -5.31
N LEU A 222 -14.89 -2.08 -6.37
CA LEU A 222 -14.37 -2.02 -7.73
C LEU A 222 -15.15 -0.98 -8.52
N VAL A 223 -14.49 0.09 -8.93
CA VAL A 223 -15.11 1.14 -9.73
C VAL A 223 -15.40 0.62 -11.13
N ASN A 224 -16.66 0.76 -11.56
CA ASN A 224 -17.09 0.49 -12.93
C ASN A 224 -16.78 1.70 -13.80
N GLN A 225 -15.67 1.65 -14.54
CA GLN A 225 -15.22 2.77 -15.36
C GLN A 225 -16.15 3.11 -16.54
N GLU A 226 -16.93 2.14 -17.01
CA GLU A 226 -17.84 2.34 -18.15
C GLU A 226 -19.10 3.14 -17.75
N GLU A 227 -19.52 3.00 -16.48
CA GLU A 227 -20.71 3.64 -15.91
C GLU A 227 -20.36 4.86 -15.03
N THR A 228 -19.07 5.17 -14.88
CA THR A 228 -18.57 6.33 -14.13
C THR A 228 -18.37 7.53 -15.07
N TYR A 229 -18.86 8.72 -14.67
CA TYR A 229 -18.67 9.97 -15.40
C TYR A 229 -18.27 11.11 -14.46
N PRO A 230 -17.26 11.95 -14.84
CA PRO A 230 -16.38 11.84 -16.02
C PRO A 230 -15.56 10.56 -16.04
N ARG A 231 -15.06 10.17 -17.21
CA ARG A 231 -14.16 9.02 -17.32
C ARG A 231 -12.80 9.33 -16.71
N PHE A 232 -12.17 8.31 -16.20
CA PHE A 232 -10.78 8.41 -15.73
C PHE A 232 -9.92 7.28 -16.30
N THR A 233 -8.62 7.49 -16.30
CA THR A 233 -7.63 6.49 -16.69
C THR A 233 -6.58 6.34 -15.60
N GLU A 234 -6.19 5.11 -15.31
CA GLU A 234 -5.10 4.80 -14.39
C GLU A 234 -3.89 4.29 -15.18
N ARG A 235 -2.71 4.86 -14.93
CA ARG A 235 -1.46 4.39 -15.47
C ARG A 235 -0.80 3.40 -14.52
N GLN A 236 -0.23 2.35 -15.09
CA GLN A 236 0.52 1.38 -14.31
C GLN A 236 1.73 2.04 -13.64
N SER A 237 1.94 1.72 -12.38
CA SER A 237 3.06 2.20 -11.58
C SER A 237 3.63 1.06 -10.74
N ASN A 238 4.95 1.04 -10.60
CA ASN A 238 5.66 0.08 -9.75
C ASN A 238 5.61 0.47 -8.25
N ILE A 239 4.98 1.60 -7.91
CA ILE A 239 4.78 2.01 -6.52
C ILE A 239 3.59 1.23 -5.99
N GLY A 240 3.83 0.38 -4.99
CA GLY A 240 2.81 -0.42 -4.32
C GLY A 240 2.36 0.20 -3.00
N GLY A 241 1.35 -0.46 -2.39
CA GLY A 241 0.83 -0.10 -1.08
C GLY A 241 -0.21 1.03 -1.09
N PRO A 242 -1.00 1.14 0.00
CA PRO A 242 -2.17 2.02 0.05
C PRO A 242 -1.88 3.44 0.54
N SER A 243 -0.63 3.77 0.86
CA SER A 243 -0.26 5.00 1.61
C SER A 243 -0.37 6.31 0.84
N GLY A 244 -0.72 6.25 -0.46
CA GLY A 244 -0.95 7.42 -1.31
C GLY A 244 -2.42 7.86 -1.39
N GLY A 245 -3.34 7.10 -0.78
CA GLY A 245 -4.79 7.26 -0.97
C GLY A 245 -5.33 8.66 -0.71
N LEU A 246 -4.95 9.28 0.39
CA LEU A 246 -5.36 10.66 0.69
C LEU A 246 -5.00 11.65 -0.43
N LEU A 247 -3.75 11.59 -0.91
CA LEU A 247 -3.28 12.51 -1.95
C LEU A 247 -3.90 12.19 -3.31
N GLN A 248 -4.18 10.91 -3.57
CA GLN A 248 -4.93 10.46 -4.73
C GLN A 248 -6.36 11.03 -4.70
N THR A 249 -7.03 11.00 -3.54
CA THR A 249 -8.36 11.60 -3.36
C THR A 249 -8.34 13.10 -3.64
N LEU A 250 -7.38 13.83 -3.04
CA LEU A 250 -7.25 15.27 -3.26
C LEU A 250 -7.00 15.63 -4.74
N ALA A 251 -6.13 14.87 -5.41
CA ALA A 251 -5.80 15.15 -6.81
C ALA A 251 -6.99 14.83 -7.75
N VAL A 252 -7.66 13.68 -7.55
CA VAL A 252 -8.86 13.34 -8.33
C VAL A 252 -9.96 14.37 -8.10
N TYR A 253 -10.20 14.75 -6.85
CA TYR A 253 -11.17 15.81 -6.53
C TYR A 253 -10.81 17.12 -7.21
N ASN A 254 -9.54 17.53 -7.17
CA ASN A 254 -9.08 18.74 -7.86
C ASN A 254 -9.36 18.69 -9.36
N MET A 255 -9.23 17.56 -10.02
CA MET A 255 -9.57 17.42 -11.46
C MET A 255 -11.07 17.51 -11.73
N LEU A 256 -11.94 17.11 -10.78
CA LEU A 256 -13.39 17.09 -10.92
C LEU A 256 -14.05 18.45 -10.72
N ILE A 257 -13.42 19.36 -10.01
CA ILE A 257 -13.97 20.69 -9.71
C ILE A 257 -13.32 21.77 -10.58
N SER A 258 -13.99 22.92 -10.72
CA SER A 258 -13.49 24.05 -11.52
C SER A 258 -12.36 24.83 -10.85
N GLU A 259 -12.35 24.88 -9.52
CA GLU A 259 -11.36 25.63 -8.74
C GLU A 259 -10.08 24.80 -8.52
N ASP A 260 -8.90 25.44 -8.56
CA ASP A 260 -7.64 24.80 -8.22
C ASP A 260 -7.39 24.86 -6.72
N ILE A 261 -7.57 23.71 -6.02
CA ILE A 261 -7.33 23.63 -4.58
C ILE A 261 -5.85 23.74 -4.20
N THR A 262 -4.94 23.57 -5.15
CA THR A 262 -3.50 23.71 -4.88
C THR A 262 -3.09 25.13 -4.60
N ARG A 263 -3.74 26.11 -5.25
CA ARG A 263 -3.42 27.55 -5.13
C ARG A 263 -1.93 27.84 -5.32
N GLY A 264 -1.30 27.15 -6.26
CA GLY A 264 0.12 27.27 -6.55
C GLY A 264 1.05 26.57 -5.57
N LEU A 265 0.54 25.85 -4.56
CA LEU A 265 1.34 25.15 -3.56
C LEU A 265 1.83 23.81 -4.08
N LYS A 266 3.02 23.43 -3.67
CA LYS A 266 3.57 22.09 -3.83
C LYS A 266 3.12 21.24 -2.65
N ILE A 267 2.00 20.54 -2.83
CA ILE A 267 1.38 19.69 -1.82
C ILE A 267 1.94 18.28 -1.94
N ALA A 268 2.40 17.73 -0.82
CA ALA A 268 2.69 16.31 -0.72
C ALA A 268 2.10 15.73 0.56
N GLY A 269 2.21 14.43 0.73
CA GLY A 269 1.72 13.80 1.94
C GLY A 269 1.71 12.29 1.85
N THR A 270 1.03 11.72 2.82
CA THR A 270 0.78 10.29 2.94
C THR A 270 -0.47 10.05 3.77
N GLY A 271 -1.07 8.90 3.61
CA GLY A 271 -2.27 8.46 4.32
C GLY A 271 -3.00 7.42 3.49
N THR A 272 -3.47 6.35 4.10
CA THR A 272 -4.48 5.50 3.45
C THR A 272 -5.80 6.25 3.42
N ILE A 273 -6.70 5.85 2.57
CA ILE A 273 -8.06 6.37 2.51
C ILE A 273 -9.06 5.23 2.61
N ASN A 274 -10.08 5.39 3.43
CA ASN A 274 -11.22 4.50 3.51
C ASN A 274 -12.38 5.05 2.68
N TYR A 275 -13.35 4.20 2.34
CA TYR A 275 -14.51 4.58 1.49
C TYR A 275 -15.44 5.62 2.12
N ASP A 276 -15.32 5.86 3.43
CA ASP A 276 -16.01 6.91 4.17
C ASP A 276 -15.23 8.24 4.23
N GLY A 277 -14.08 8.31 3.58
CA GLY A 277 -13.21 9.48 3.57
C GLY A 277 -12.30 9.62 4.78
N THR A 278 -12.31 8.66 5.72
CA THR A 278 -11.36 8.64 6.85
C THR A 278 -9.97 8.23 6.40
N VAL A 279 -8.95 8.81 7.01
CA VAL A 279 -7.54 8.52 6.76
C VAL A 279 -7.07 7.44 7.72
N GLY A 280 -6.13 6.59 7.27
CA GLY A 280 -5.56 5.55 8.12
C GLY A 280 -4.04 5.59 8.18
N TYR A 281 -3.49 4.85 9.13
CA TYR A 281 -2.05 4.77 9.40
C TYR A 281 -1.23 4.25 8.21
N ILE A 282 0.02 4.68 8.18
CA ILE A 282 1.02 4.27 7.18
C ILE A 282 2.34 3.91 7.85
N GLY A 283 3.21 3.26 7.12
CA GLY A 283 4.58 2.98 7.55
C GLY A 283 5.62 3.89 6.90
N GLY A 284 6.84 3.88 7.48
CA GLY A 284 7.99 4.58 6.94
C GLY A 284 7.90 6.11 7.07
N VAL A 285 7.33 6.60 8.16
CA VAL A 285 7.13 8.03 8.40
C VAL A 285 8.44 8.81 8.34
N GLU A 286 9.47 8.36 9.03
CA GLU A 286 10.80 8.98 9.06
C GLU A 286 11.36 9.22 7.64
N GLN A 287 11.27 8.19 6.78
CA GLN A 287 11.76 8.24 5.40
C GLN A 287 10.92 9.18 4.54
N LYS A 288 9.61 9.23 4.76
CA LYS A 288 8.68 10.11 4.04
C LYS A 288 8.87 11.58 4.41
N ILE A 289 9.04 11.89 5.70
CA ILE A 289 9.35 13.24 6.18
C ILE A 289 10.67 13.74 5.57
N THR A 290 11.71 12.91 5.61
CA THR A 290 12.99 13.24 4.99
C THR A 290 12.84 13.50 3.48
N THR A 291 12.10 12.66 2.79
CA THR A 291 11.83 12.80 1.35
C THR A 291 11.07 14.10 1.07
N ALA A 292 10.02 14.41 1.82
CA ALA A 292 9.24 15.63 1.65
C ALA A 292 10.07 16.89 1.86
N TYR A 293 10.84 16.93 2.94
CA TYR A 293 11.72 18.06 3.26
C TYR A 293 12.77 18.32 2.17
N LEU A 294 13.44 17.26 1.70
CA LEU A 294 14.45 17.38 0.64
C LEU A 294 13.89 17.82 -0.71
N ASN A 295 12.59 17.57 -0.95
CA ASN A 295 11.91 18.00 -2.16
C ASN A 295 11.26 19.40 -2.03
N GLY A 296 11.36 20.06 -0.88
CA GLY A 296 10.88 21.42 -0.66
C GLY A 296 9.37 21.54 -0.90
N VAL A 297 8.57 20.68 -0.24
CA VAL A 297 7.11 20.77 -0.29
C VAL A 297 6.60 21.90 0.61
N ASP A 298 5.54 22.59 0.19
CA ASP A 298 4.95 23.69 0.95
C ASP A 298 3.98 23.19 2.02
N VAL A 299 3.32 22.03 1.77
CA VAL A 299 2.37 21.38 2.67
C VAL A 299 2.58 19.88 2.63
N PHE A 300 2.66 19.25 3.81
CA PHE A 300 2.73 17.80 3.94
C PHE A 300 1.63 17.28 4.85
N PHE A 301 0.65 16.59 4.27
CA PHE A 301 -0.41 15.94 5.02
C PHE A 301 0.04 14.60 5.60
N ILE A 302 -0.31 14.37 6.89
CA ILE A 302 0.05 13.15 7.60
C ILE A 302 -1.08 12.70 8.54
N PRO A 303 -1.36 11.39 8.67
CA PRO A 303 -2.39 10.90 9.58
C PRO A 303 -2.11 11.29 11.04
N PHE A 304 -3.17 11.76 11.73
CA PHE A 304 -3.21 11.97 13.17
C PHE A 304 -4.54 11.44 13.70
N LEU A 305 -4.52 10.26 14.32
CA LEU A 305 -5.72 9.52 14.69
C LEU A 305 -5.88 9.33 16.20
N ASP A 306 -4.78 9.27 16.94
CA ASP A 306 -4.80 9.09 18.41
C ASP A 306 -3.59 9.76 19.07
N GLU A 307 -3.86 10.84 19.80
CA GLU A 307 -2.84 11.60 20.53
C GLU A 307 -2.14 10.80 21.64
N ASN A 308 -2.76 9.73 22.11
CA ASN A 308 -2.22 8.87 23.18
C ASN A 308 -1.45 7.67 22.63
N TYR A 309 -1.50 7.44 21.31
CA TYR A 309 -0.78 6.35 20.69
C TYR A 309 0.64 6.77 20.29
N TYR A 310 1.65 6.22 20.97
CA TYR A 310 3.05 6.59 20.75
C TYR A 310 3.49 6.47 19.27
N TYR A 311 2.96 5.51 18.53
CA TYR A 311 3.26 5.28 17.11
C TYR A 311 2.25 5.94 16.18
N ASP A 312 1.46 6.92 16.67
CA ASP A 312 0.67 7.76 15.76
C ASP A 312 1.58 8.45 14.75
N ASN A 313 1.16 8.50 13.49
CA ASN A 313 2.03 8.94 12.40
C ASN A 313 2.46 10.40 12.54
N TYR A 314 1.59 11.30 13.01
CA TYR A 314 1.96 12.69 13.25
C TYR A 314 2.98 12.81 14.38
N LEU A 315 2.79 12.07 15.47
CA LEU A 315 3.73 12.08 16.59
C LEU A 315 5.09 11.48 16.18
N GLU A 316 5.09 10.45 15.32
CA GLU A 316 6.30 9.88 14.74
C GLU A 316 6.99 10.90 13.82
N ALA A 317 6.23 11.65 13.02
CA ALA A 317 6.75 12.71 12.15
C ALA A 317 7.41 13.84 12.94
N LEU A 318 6.82 14.28 14.05
CA LEU A 318 7.42 15.27 14.94
C LEU A 318 8.77 14.80 15.50
N ARG A 319 8.86 13.54 15.92
CA ARG A 319 10.13 12.94 16.38
C ARG A 319 11.16 12.84 15.25
N ALA A 320 10.73 12.53 14.03
CA ALA A 320 11.61 12.52 12.86
C ALA A 320 12.14 13.94 12.56
N CYS A 321 11.29 14.95 12.62
CA CYS A 321 11.68 16.35 12.47
C CYS A 321 12.72 16.77 13.52
N GLU A 322 12.50 16.43 14.78
CA GLU A 322 13.47 16.67 15.86
C GLU A 322 14.82 15.98 15.61
N LYS A 323 14.77 14.69 15.24
CA LYS A 323 15.97 13.87 14.93
C LYS A 323 16.81 14.47 13.82
N PHE A 324 16.19 15.03 12.79
CA PHE A 324 16.89 15.57 11.61
C PHE A 324 17.08 17.09 11.64
N GLY A 325 16.64 17.77 12.69
CA GLY A 325 16.73 19.22 12.84
C GLY A 325 15.83 19.96 11.84
N ILE A 326 14.68 19.40 11.50
CA ILE A 326 13.68 19.98 10.59
C ILE A 326 12.63 20.71 11.42
N ASP A 327 12.35 21.98 11.10
CA ASP A 327 11.24 22.71 11.70
C ASP A 327 9.92 22.27 11.04
N PRO A 328 8.97 21.65 11.79
CA PRO A 328 7.69 21.21 11.22
C PRO A 328 6.70 22.35 11.01
N THR A 329 7.01 23.56 11.49
CA THR A 329 6.06 24.68 11.53
C THR A 329 5.66 25.13 10.13
N GLY A 330 4.36 25.20 9.90
CA GLY A 330 3.77 25.78 8.68
C GLY A 330 3.68 24.84 7.48
N TRP A 331 4.34 23.65 7.50
CA TRP A 331 4.25 22.70 6.39
C TRP A 331 3.76 21.30 6.78
N LEU A 332 3.98 20.83 8.02
CA LEU A 332 3.51 19.52 8.49
C LEU A 332 2.10 19.65 9.05
N VAL A 333 1.12 19.03 8.41
CA VAL A 333 -0.31 19.21 8.70
C VAL A 333 -0.94 17.86 9.10
N PRO A 334 -1.40 17.73 10.37
CA PRO A 334 -2.11 16.53 10.81
C PRO A 334 -3.53 16.50 10.24
N VAL A 335 -3.98 15.32 9.81
CA VAL A 335 -5.33 15.09 9.28
C VAL A 335 -5.87 13.72 9.71
N SER A 336 -7.18 13.62 9.91
CA SER A 336 -7.88 12.37 10.21
C SER A 336 -8.83 11.95 9.07
N SER A 337 -9.11 12.87 8.15
CA SER A 337 -10.02 12.67 7.03
C SER A 337 -9.57 13.44 5.78
N PHE A 338 -10.14 13.08 4.64
CA PHE A 338 -10.05 13.87 3.42
C PHE A 338 -10.60 15.29 3.63
N GLN A 339 -11.70 15.42 4.37
CA GLN A 339 -12.31 16.72 4.65
C GLN A 339 -11.38 17.65 5.42
N ASP A 340 -10.63 17.14 6.44
CA ASP A 340 -9.66 17.96 7.18
C ASP A 340 -8.59 18.55 6.25
N ALA A 341 -8.13 17.76 5.26
CA ALA A 341 -7.14 18.24 4.29
C ALA A 341 -7.74 19.29 3.35
N LEU A 342 -8.98 19.10 2.91
CA LEU A 342 -9.69 20.05 2.06
C LEU A 342 -9.95 21.37 2.81
N ASP A 343 -10.48 21.31 4.02
CA ASP A 343 -10.75 22.50 4.88
C ASP A 343 -9.46 23.30 5.13
N TYR A 344 -8.34 22.59 5.34
CA TYR A 344 -7.03 23.25 5.50
C TYR A 344 -6.61 24.04 4.25
N LEU A 345 -6.80 23.45 3.06
CA LEU A 345 -6.46 24.11 1.80
C LEU A 345 -7.38 25.29 1.51
N GLU A 346 -8.68 25.16 1.79
CA GLU A 346 -9.67 26.24 1.65
C GLU A 346 -9.43 27.39 2.63
N GLY A 347 -9.03 27.09 3.88
CA GLY A 347 -8.75 28.08 4.92
C GLY A 347 -7.48 28.89 4.71
N ARG A 348 -6.63 28.52 3.78
CA ARG A 348 -5.40 29.26 3.39
C ARG A 348 -5.69 30.35 2.36
N SER A 349 -6.60 31.27 2.69
CA SER A 349 -6.92 32.44 1.83
C SER A 349 -5.97 33.60 2.04
#